data_6ca7e77080e782e95761a6937f7db38f
#
_entry.id   6ca7e77080e782e95761a6937f7db38f
#
_cell.length_a   1.000
_cell.length_b   1.000
_cell.length_c   1.000
_cell.angle_alpha   90.00
_cell.angle_beta   90.00
_cell.angle_gamma   90.00
#
_symmetry.space_group_name_H-M   'P 1'
#
loop_
_entity.id
_entity.type
_entity.pdbx_description
1 polymer ?
#
loop_
_entity_poly.entity_id
_entity_poly.type
_entity_poly.pdbx_seq_one_letter_code
_entity_poly.pdbx_strand_id
1 'polypeptide(L)'
;MAKAIEVLVLAAGLSRRLGQHKAMIDINGHPLVHHIVNRLHRSGMTSITSVTNSDLLADVMLACPSVNVVLNPSPDLGRTESIRCGLRSMIERLGTLPKRVLIVPIDRPGWDENIIKSLVDHGISTYPVSSGRGGHPLYLEEEDIRSVYLSKGDVPLKDIVNCQAVEVDFDSLHLNIDTPEDLELLSAVAKEPWF
;
A
#
# COMPACT_ATOMS: atom_id res chain seq x y z
N MET A 1 22.99 -0.10 -12.20
CA MET A 1 22.10 -0.87 -11.30
C MET A 1 20.77 -0.14 -11.22
N ALA A 2 19.65 -0.82 -11.52
CA ALA A 2 18.34 -0.23 -11.28
C ALA A 2 18.21 0.04 -9.77
N LYS A 3 17.88 1.30 -9.41
CA LYS A 3 17.71 1.67 -7.99
C LYS A 3 16.53 0.88 -7.41
N ALA A 4 16.71 0.26 -6.24
CA ALA A 4 15.67 -0.48 -5.57
C ALA A 4 14.41 0.38 -5.35
N ILE A 5 13.24 -0.23 -5.53
CA ILE A 5 11.95 0.38 -5.20
C ILE A 5 11.63 -0.04 -3.76
N GLU A 6 11.37 0.95 -2.92
CA GLU A 6 10.86 0.72 -1.58
C GLU A 6 9.34 0.56 -1.65
N VAL A 7 8.79 -0.38 -0.91
CA VAL A 7 7.34 -0.57 -0.84
C VAL A 7 6.83 -0.18 0.53
N LEU A 8 5.73 0.55 0.56
CA LEU A 8 5.05 0.98 1.77
C LEU A 8 3.63 0.44 1.80
N VAL A 9 3.40 -0.58 2.61
CA VAL A 9 2.06 -1.13 2.86
C VAL A 9 1.41 -0.35 4.01
N LEU A 10 0.23 0.21 3.78
CA LEU A 10 -0.51 0.99 4.77
C LEU A 10 -1.57 0.11 5.44
N ALA A 11 -1.28 -0.36 6.65
CA ALA A 11 -2.13 -1.24 7.43
C ALA A 11 -2.52 -0.65 8.81
N ALA A 12 -2.27 0.65 9.05
CA ALA A 12 -2.53 1.30 10.33
C ALA A 12 -3.98 1.75 10.54
N GLY A 13 -4.85 1.60 9.55
CA GLY A 13 -6.25 2.03 9.63
C GLY A 13 -7.03 1.30 10.71
N LEU A 14 -7.91 2.04 11.42
CA LEU A 14 -8.66 1.54 12.58
C LEU A 14 -9.88 0.67 12.22
N SER A 15 -10.22 0.55 10.93
CA SER A 15 -11.28 -0.33 10.39
C SER A 15 -12.65 -0.24 11.11
N ARG A 16 -13.00 0.93 11.64
CA ARG A 16 -14.17 1.14 12.53
C ARG A 16 -15.50 0.68 11.93
N ARG A 17 -15.69 0.84 10.60
CA ARG A 17 -16.92 0.45 9.90
C ARG A 17 -17.03 -1.05 9.64
N LEU A 18 -15.91 -1.72 9.47
CA LEU A 18 -15.84 -3.16 9.20
C LEU A 18 -16.02 -4.00 10.47
N GLY A 19 -15.74 -3.43 11.66
CA GLY A 19 -15.81 -4.14 12.94
C GLY A 19 -14.66 -5.13 13.20
N GLN A 20 -13.72 -5.27 12.25
CA GLN A 20 -12.51 -6.07 12.38
C GLN A 20 -11.36 -5.41 11.63
N HIS A 21 -10.13 -5.72 12.00
CA HIS A 21 -8.95 -5.18 11.36
C HIS A 21 -8.75 -5.72 9.94
N LYS A 22 -8.76 -4.85 8.94
CA LYS A 22 -8.65 -5.22 7.51
C LYS A 22 -7.41 -6.05 7.21
N ALA A 23 -6.28 -5.71 7.82
CA ALA A 23 -5.02 -6.43 7.60
C ALA A 23 -5.09 -7.91 8.02
N MET A 24 -5.97 -8.23 8.99
CA MET A 24 -6.10 -9.56 9.57
C MET A 24 -7.33 -10.32 9.07
N ILE A 25 -8.04 -9.84 8.05
CA ILE A 25 -9.12 -10.61 7.40
C ILE A 25 -8.54 -11.93 6.91
N ASP A 26 -9.11 -13.03 7.39
CA ASP A 26 -8.70 -14.38 6.95
C ASP A 26 -9.15 -14.63 5.51
N ILE A 27 -8.22 -15.07 4.70
CA ILE A 27 -8.45 -15.52 3.32
C ILE A 27 -7.71 -16.86 3.17
N ASN A 28 -8.48 -17.95 3.09
CA ASN A 28 -7.94 -19.29 2.91
C ASN A 28 -6.85 -19.66 3.96
N GLY A 29 -7.04 -19.27 5.23
CA GLY A 29 -6.14 -19.59 6.34
C GLY A 29 -4.95 -18.63 6.51
N HIS A 30 -4.91 -17.54 5.73
CA HIS A 30 -3.88 -16.51 5.85
C HIS A 30 -4.49 -15.11 5.90
N PRO A 31 -3.93 -14.16 6.69
CA PRO A 31 -4.45 -12.80 6.74
C PRO A 31 -4.21 -12.03 5.45
N LEU A 32 -5.08 -11.05 5.15
CA LEU A 32 -4.99 -10.23 3.93
C LEU A 32 -3.60 -9.59 3.74
N VAL A 33 -2.95 -9.14 4.82
CA VAL A 33 -1.60 -8.56 4.73
C VAL A 33 -0.59 -9.55 4.18
N HIS A 34 -0.69 -10.84 4.53
CA HIS A 34 0.16 -11.91 4.00
C HIS A 34 -0.03 -12.07 2.48
N HIS A 35 -1.26 -12.06 1.99
CA HIS A 35 -1.55 -12.14 0.54
C HIS A 35 -0.97 -10.95 -0.22
N ILE A 36 -1.11 -9.73 0.31
CA ILE A 36 -0.55 -8.52 -0.30
C ILE A 36 0.99 -8.60 -0.35
N VAL A 37 1.64 -8.98 0.75
CA VAL A 37 3.10 -9.12 0.81
C VAL A 37 3.59 -10.18 -0.18
N ASN A 38 2.92 -11.32 -0.27
CA ASN A 38 3.28 -12.38 -1.22
C ASN A 38 3.17 -11.93 -2.68
N ARG A 39 2.11 -11.18 -3.04
CA ARG A 39 1.99 -10.62 -4.39
C ARG A 39 3.08 -9.60 -4.69
N LEU A 40 3.44 -8.76 -3.72
CA LEU A 40 4.56 -7.84 -3.86
C LEU A 40 5.88 -8.58 -4.11
N HIS A 41 6.13 -9.67 -3.39
CA HIS A 41 7.31 -10.51 -3.65
C HIS A 41 7.28 -11.15 -5.04
N ARG A 42 6.13 -11.67 -5.50
CA ARG A 42 5.97 -12.19 -6.87
C ARG A 42 6.22 -11.10 -7.93
N SER A 43 5.87 -9.85 -7.63
CA SER A 43 6.19 -8.70 -8.49
C SER A 43 7.66 -8.24 -8.42
N GLY A 44 8.53 -9.00 -7.73
CA GLY A 44 9.95 -8.67 -7.59
C GLY A 44 10.27 -7.60 -6.54
N MET A 45 9.30 -7.19 -5.73
CA MET A 45 9.50 -6.21 -4.65
C MET A 45 10.08 -6.91 -3.43
N THR A 46 11.29 -6.54 -3.02
CA THR A 46 12.02 -7.18 -1.91
C THR A 46 12.18 -6.30 -0.69
N SER A 47 12.07 -4.98 -0.84
CA SER A 47 12.21 -4.02 0.25
C SER A 47 10.83 -3.50 0.65
N ILE A 48 10.19 -4.19 1.59
CA ILE A 48 8.81 -3.91 2.01
C ILE A 48 8.80 -3.42 3.45
N THR A 49 8.13 -2.30 3.68
CA THR A 49 7.80 -1.74 5.00
C THR A 49 6.28 -1.73 5.16
N SER A 50 5.77 -2.32 6.23
CA SER A 50 4.35 -2.26 6.60
C SER A 50 4.15 -1.32 7.79
N VAL A 51 3.35 -0.28 7.62
CA VAL A 51 2.98 0.61 8.73
C VAL A 51 1.67 0.14 9.32
N THR A 52 1.68 -0.10 10.63
CA THR A 52 0.54 -0.61 11.38
C THR A 52 0.28 0.22 12.65
N ASN A 53 -0.80 -0.07 13.36
CA ASN A 53 -1.10 0.50 14.68
C ASN A 53 -0.68 -0.44 15.81
N SER A 54 -0.84 -0.01 17.08
CA SER A 54 -0.45 -0.79 18.25
C SER A 54 -1.16 -2.14 18.37
N ASP A 55 -2.42 -2.19 17.96
CA ASP A 55 -3.27 -3.38 18.13
C ASP A 55 -2.87 -4.51 17.18
N LEU A 56 -2.22 -4.16 16.06
CA LEU A 56 -1.85 -5.09 14.99
C LEU A 56 -0.36 -5.39 14.90
N LEU A 57 0.48 -4.69 15.66
CA LEU A 57 1.94 -4.75 15.48
C LEU A 57 2.46 -6.19 15.55
N ALA A 58 2.11 -6.92 16.61
CA ALA A 58 2.57 -8.30 16.81
C ALA A 58 2.01 -9.25 15.73
N ASP A 59 0.72 -9.13 15.41
CA ASP A 59 0.05 -9.99 14.43
C ASP A 59 0.63 -9.82 13.02
N VAL A 60 0.91 -8.58 12.60
CA VAL A 60 1.53 -8.30 11.29
C VAL A 60 2.97 -8.79 11.25
N MET A 61 3.75 -8.63 12.33
CA MET A 61 5.11 -9.19 12.43
C MET A 61 5.12 -10.72 12.31
N LEU A 62 4.16 -11.40 12.94
CA LEU A 62 4.03 -12.87 12.85
C LEU A 62 3.57 -13.32 11.46
N ALA A 63 2.62 -12.61 10.87
CA ALA A 63 2.08 -12.93 9.54
C ALA A 63 3.08 -12.69 8.40
N CYS A 64 3.99 -11.72 8.57
CA CYS A 64 4.92 -11.26 7.53
C CYS A 64 6.35 -11.08 8.06
N PRO A 65 7.07 -12.16 8.45
CA PRO A 65 8.39 -12.08 9.09
C PRO A 65 9.49 -11.50 8.18
N SER A 66 9.26 -11.45 6.86
CA SER A 66 10.21 -10.90 5.88
C SER A 66 10.07 -9.37 5.69
N VAL A 67 9.14 -8.73 6.38
CA VAL A 67 8.77 -7.33 6.18
C VAL A 67 9.24 -6.49 7.36
N ASN A 68 9.71 -5.27 7.09
CA ASN A 68 9.96 -4.29 8.15
C ASN A 68 8.61 -3.73 8.64
N VAL A 69 8.24 -4.03 9.88
CA VAL A 69 6.95 -3.57 10.46
C VAL A 69 7.20 -2.35 11.33
N VAL A 70 6.47 -1.27 11.07
CA VAL A 70 6.62 0.04 11.71
C VAL A 70 5.34 0.42 12.42
N LEU A 71 5.44 0.83 13.67
CA LEU A 71 4.33 1.37 14.44
C LEU A 71 4.03 2.81 14.03
N ASN A 72 2.77 3.09 13.65
CA ASN A 72 2.23 4.45 13.71
C ASN A 72 1.55 4.65 15.08
N PRO A 73 2.11 5.47 15.98
CA PRO A 73 1.55 5.70 17.31
C PRO A 73 0.27 6.55 17.28
N SER A 74 -0.01 7.20 16.16
CA SER A 74 -1.10 8.17 16.02
C SER A 74 -1.90 7.96 14.73
N PRO A 75 -2.56 6.79 14.55
CA PRO A 75 -3.28 6.47 13.32
C PRO A 75 -4.46 7.42 13.04
N ASP A 76 -4.98 8.08 14.08
CA ASP A 76 -6.04 9.09 13.97
C ASP A 76 -5.59 10.39 13.25
N LEU A 77 -4.28 10.62 13.10
CA LEU A 77 -3.73 11.74 12.34
C LEU A 77 -3.79 11.51 10.82
N GLY A 78 -4.41 10.43 10.40
CA GLY A 78 -4.75 10.16 9.00
C GLY A 78 -3.72 9.37 8.20
N ARG A 79 -4.05 9.18 6.92
CA ARG A 79 -3.27 8.34 6.00
C ARG A 79 -1.88 8.93 5.73
N THR A 80 -1.78 10.23 5.55
CA THR A 80 -0.52 10.91 5.23
C THR A 80 0.48 10.78 6.39
N GLU A 81 0.04 10.76 7.66
CA GLU A 81 0.93 10.48 8.79
C GLU A 81 1.45 9.04 8.75
N SER A 82 0.62 8.06 8.41
CA SER A 82 1.10 6.68 8.24
C SER A 82 2.19 6.59 7.17
N ILE A 83 2.07 7.32 6.07
CA ILE A 83 3.10 7.37 5.03
C ILE A 83 4.38 8.00 5.59
N ARG A 84 4.29 9.12 6.32
CA ARG A 84 5.46 9.77 6.94
C ARG A 84 6.15 8.86 7.96
N CYS A 85 5.39 8.07 8.75
CA CYS A 85 5.97 7.06 9.65
C CYS A 85 6.83 6.05 8.88
N GLY A 86 6.30 5.50 7.80
CA GLY A 86 7.03 4.58 6.94
C GLY A 86 8.26 5.21 6.29
N LEU A 87 8.15 6.42 5.78
CA LEU A 87 9.28 7.15 5.19
C LEU A 87 10.38 7.45 6.21
N ARG A 88 10.04 7.81 7.46
CA ARG A 88 11.02 7.98 8.54
C ARG A 88 11.82 6.71 8.79
N SER A 89 11.14 5.56 8.91
CA SER A 89 11.82 4.27 9.07
C SER A 89 12.71 3.90 7.87
N MET A 90 12.25 4.19 6.64
CA MET A 90 13.09 3.99 5.44
C MET A 90 14.33 4.88 5.48
N ILE A 91 14.21 6.15 5.88
CA ILE A 91 15.35 7.08 6.01
C ILE A 91 16.33 6.58 7.06
N GLU A 92 15.86 6.13 8.23
CA GLU A 92 16.70 5.57 9.28
C GLU A 92 17.51 4.36 8.77
N ARG A 93 16.89 3.47 7.99
CA ARG A 93 17.53 2.30 7.42
C ARG A 93 18.49 2.61 6.26
N LEU A 94 18.13 3.56 5.39
CA LEU A 94 18.86 3.89 4.16
C LEU A 94 19.91 4.99 4.35
N GLY A 95 19.81 5.79 5.43
CA GLY A 95 20.60 7.00 5.62
C GLY A 95 20.19 8.18 4.72
N THR A 96 19.16 8.02 3.89
CA THR A 96 18.68 9.04 2.95
C THR A 96 17.21 8.81 2.60
N LEU A 97 16.54 9.84 2.05
CA LEU A 97 15.21 9.71 1.51
C LEU A 97 15.19 8.67 0.36
N PRO A 98 14.25 7.72 0.34
CA PRO A 98 14.13 6.78 -0.77
C PRO A 98 13.87 7.52 -2.08
N LYS A 99 14.41 7.02 -3.18
CA LYS A 99 14.22 7.65 -4.50
C LYS A 99 12.94 7.23 -5.18
N ARG A 100 12.42 6.05 -4.85
CA ARG A 100 11.22 5.46 -5.43
C ARG A 100 10.45 4.70 -4.37
N VAL A 101 9.16 4.97 -4.27
CA VAL A 101 8.27 4.32 -3.31
C VAL A 101 6.98 3.88 -4.00
N LEU A 102 6.60 2.62 -3.80
CA LEU A 102 5.29 2.10 -4.15
C LEU A 102 4.41 2.10 -2.88
N ILE A 103 3.32 2.86 -2.89
CA ILE A 103 2.38 2.96 -1.77
C ILE A 103 1.19 2.03 -2.01
N VAL A 104 0.99 1.08 -1.12
CA VAL A 104 -0.01 0.00 -1.22
C VAL A 104 -0.94 0.04 -0.02
N PRO A 105 -2.14 0.63 -0.11
CA PRO A 105 -3.13 0.58 0.95
C PRO A 105 -3.71 -0.83 1.09
N ILE A 106 -3.84 -1.31 2.32
CA ILE A 106 -4.36 -2.66 2.64
C ILE A 106 -5.82 -2.85 2.21
N ASP A 107 -6.60 -1.77 2.20
CA ASP A 107 -8.02 -1.76 1.84
C ASP A 107 -8.29 -1.70 0.33
N ARG A 108 -7.24 -1.63 -0.49
CA ARG A 108 -7.30 -1.55 -1.96
C ARG A 108 -6.51 -2.69 -2.60
N PRO A 109 -6.93 -3.96 -2.44
CA PRO A 109 -6.17 -5.11 -2.92
C PRO A 109 -6.38 -5.41 -4.40
N GLY A 110 -7.15 -4.61 -5.15
CA GLY A 110 -7.50 -4.83 -6.55
C GLY A 110 -6.38 -4.41 -7.50
N TRP A 111 -5.28 -5.15 -7.54
CA TRP A 111 -4.16 -4.95 -8.46
C TRP A 111 -3.39 -6.26 -8.65
N ASP A 112 -2.67 -6.38 -9.75
CA ASP A 112 -1.80 -7.50 -10.09
C ASP A 112 -0.36 -7.07 -10.36
N GLU A 113 0.49 -8.02 -10.72
CA GLU A 113 1.90 -7.79 -11.05
C GLU A 113 2.08 -6.91 -12.29
N ASN A 114 1.17 -7.01 -13.27
CA ASN A 114 1.23 -6.23 -14.51
C ASN A 114 0.95 -4.75 -14.24
N ILE A 115 0.01 -4.45 -13.32
CA ILE A 115 -0.26 -3.08 -12.89
C ILE A 115 0.99 -2.47 -12.24
N ILE A 116 1.62 -3.18 -11.30
CA ILE A 116 2.85 -2.69 -10.66
C ILE A 116 3.92 -2.41 -11.72
N LYS A 117 4.14 -3.33 -12.63
CA LYS A 117 5.12 -3.17 -13.72
C LYS A 117 4.80 -1.96 -14.59
N SER A 118 3.55 -1.81 -15.01
CA SER A 118 3.13 -0.65 -15.81
C SER A 118 3.41 0.67 -15.10
N LEU A 119 3.15 0.75 -13.79
CA LEU A 119 3.39 1.98 -13.03
C LEU A 119 4.88 2.35 -12.96
N VAL A 120 5.75 1.38 -12.66
CA VAL A 120 7.17 1.65 -12.43
C VAL A 120 7.98 1.87 -13.71
N ASP A 121 7.52 1.37 -14.85
CA ASP A 121 8.22 1.48 -16.13
C ASP A 121 8.18 2.91 -16.71
N HIS A 122 7.29 3.79 -16.20
CA HIS A 122 7.19 5.19 -16.67
C HIS A 122 8.31 6.09 -16.19
N GLY A 123 8.98 5.76 -15.08
CA GLY A 123 10.07 6.57 -14.51
C GLY A 123 9.64 7.94 -13.95
N ILE A 124 8.35 8.12 -13.70
CA ILE A 124 7.71 9.29 -13.08
C ILE A 124 6.67 8.81 -12.09
N SER A 125 6.17 9.67 -11.21
CA SER A 125 5.08 9.33 -10.30
C SER A 125 3.78 9.01 -11.06
N THR A 126 3.16 7.86 -10.72
CA THR A 126 2.02 7.32 -11.46
C THR A 126 0.97 6.70 -10.55
N TYR A 127 -0.26 6.60 -11.07
CA TYR A 127 -1.34 5.82 -10.48
C TYR A 127 -2.16 5.13 -11.57
N PRO A 128 -2.76 3.96 -11.30
CA PRO A 128 -3.54 3.23 -12.29
C PRO A 128 -4.94 3.84 -12.43
N VAL A 129 -5.46 3.83 -13.66
CA VAL A 129 -6.83 4.22 -14.00
C VAL A 129 -7.48 3.10 -14.79
N SER A 130 -8.72 2.73 -14.44
CA SER A 130 -9.56 1.83 -15.22
C SER A 130 -10.95 2.43 -15.35
N SER A 131 -11.51 2.43 -16.56
CA SER A 131 -12.82 3.02 -16.85
C SER A 131 -12.96 4.47 -16.38
N GLY A 132 -11.91 5.29 -16.55
CA GLY A 132 -11.87 6.71 -16.19
C GLY A 132 -11.80 7.00 -14.68
N ARG A 133 -11.58 5.99 -13.84
CA ARG A 133 -11.52 6.11 -12.39
C ARG A 133 -10.17 5.65 -11.85
N GLY A 134 -9.54 6.48 -11.01
CA GLY A 134 -8.25 6.21 -10.40
C GLY A 134 -8.30 5.11 -9.33
N GLY A 135 -7.20 4.35 -9.20
CA GLY A 135 -7.02 3.27 -8.24
C GLY A 135 -5.69 3.31 -7.49
N HIS A 136 -5.30 2.17 -6.99
CA HIS A 136 -4.05 1.91 -6.28
C HIS A 136 -3.37 0.67 -6.87
N PRO A 137 -2.04 0.50 -6.62
CA PRO A 137 -1.11 1.29 -5.81
C PRO A 137 -0.71 2.63 -6.46
N LEU A 138 -0.01 3.50 -5.69
CA LEU A 138 0.63 4.70 -6.21
C LEU A 138 2.13 4.47 -6.28
N TYR A 139 2.75 4.83 -7.40
CA TYR A 139 4.20 4.86 -7.54
C TYR A 139 4.69 6.31 -7.49
N LEU A 140 5.64 6.61 -6.59
CA LEU A 140 6.19 7.95 -6.39
C LEU A 140 7.69 7.98 -6.64
N GLU A 141 8.13 9.01 -7.36
CA GLU A 141 9.53 9.41 -7.52
C GLU A 141 9.96 10.41 -6.43
N GLU A 142 11.27 10.65 -6.32
CA GLU A 142 11.91 11.36 -5.21
C GLU A 142 11.31 12.74 -4.89
N GLU A 143 10.88 13.50 -5.89
CA GLU A 143 10.29 14.83 -5.69
C GLU A 143 8.97 14.77 -4.95
N ASP A 144 8.06 13.89 -5.39
CA ASP A 144 6.77 13.69 -4.74
C ASP A 144 6.92 13.05 -3.36
N ILE A 145 7.86 12.10 -3.20
CA ILE A 145 8.18 11.51 -1.89
C ILE A 145 8.65 12.61 -0.92
N ARG A 146 9.50 13.52 -1.37
CA ARG A 146 9.97 14.67 -0.58
C ARG A 146 8.80 15.59 -0.20
N SER A 147 7.91 15.87 -1.13
CA SER A 147 6.72 16.69 -0.90
C SER A 147 5.81 16.08 0.18
N VAL A 148 5.56 14.77 0.11
CA VAL A 148 4.80 14.03 1.13
C VAL A 148 5.51 14.05 2.49
N TYR A 149 6.81 13.81 2.52
CA TYR A 149 7.60 13.80 3.76
C TYR A 149 7.59 15.15 4.48
N LEU A 150 7.66 16.25 3.74
CA LEU A 150 7.67 17.63 4.27
C LEU A 150 6.27 18.19 4.53
N SER A 151 5.21 17.55 4.05
CA SER A 151 3.83 17.99 4.26
C SER A 151 3.45 17.98 5.76
N LYS A 152 2.48 18.82 6.13
CA LYS A 152 1.97 18.92 7.51
C LYS A 152 0.49 18.54 7.55
N GLY A 153 0.07 17.93 8.65
CA GLY A 153 -1.31 17.50 8.82
C GLY A 153 -1.71 16.33 7.92
N ASP A 154 -3.01 16.06 7.82
CA ASP A 154 -3.59 15.02 6.96
C ASP A 154 -4.08 15.62 5.64
N VAL A 155 -3.15 16.12 4.84
CA VAL A 155 -3.47 16.63 3.50
C VAL A 155 -3.63 15.44 2.55
N PRO A 156 -4.72 15.39 1.74
CA PRO A 156 -4.89 14.32 0.75
C PRO A 156 -3.70 14.24 -0.21
N LEU A 157 -3.22 13.03 -0.50
CA LEU A 157 -2.06 12.83 -1.39
C LEU A 157 -2.21 13.52 -2.74
N LYS A 158 -3.41 13.49 -3.33
CA LYS A 158 -3.70 14.15 -4.62
C LYS A 158 -3.42 15.66 -4.64
N ASP A 159 -3.38 16.29 -3.45
CA ASP A 159 -3.11 17.72 -3.30
C ASP A 159 -1.61 18.00 -3.01
N ILE A 160 -0.81 16.93 -2.84
CA ILE A 160 0.63 17.00 -2.53
C ILE A 160 1.49 16.53 -3.70
N VAL A 161 1.04 15.47 -4.41
CA VAL A 161 1.83 14.79 -5.43
C VAL A 161 1.31 15.04 -6.84
N ASN A 162 2.22 15.04 -7.82
CA ASN A 162 1.90 15.22 -9.22
C ASN A 162 2.04 13.89 -9.99
N CYS A 163 1.07 12.99 -9.80
CA CYS A 163 1.08 11.69 -10.45
C CYS A 163 0.38 11.70 -11.81
N GLN A 164 0.96 11.01 -12.80
CA GLN A 164 0.31 10.76 -14.07
C GLN A 164 -0.58 9.50 -14.02
N ALA A 165 -1.70 9.54 -14.73
CA ALA A 165 -2.59 8.41 -14.89
C ALA A 165 -1.97 7.39 -15.87
N VAL A 166 -2.04 6.11 -15.52
CA VAL A 166 -1.70 4.98 -16.38
C VAL A 166 -2.96 4.16 -16.59
N GLU A 167 -3.45 4.12 -17.83
CA GLU A 167 -4.62 3.30 -18.17
C GLU A 167 -4.28 1.82 -18.07
N VAL A 168 -5.13 1.09 -17.35
CA VAL A 168 -5.05 -0.36 -17.17
C VAL A 168 -6.41 -0.99 -17.44
N ASP A 169 -6.42 -2.15 -18.06
CA ASP A 169 -7.64 -2.94 -18.26
C ASP A 169 -7.75 -3.98 -17.14
N PHE A 170 -8.36 -3.58 -16.02
CA PHE A 170 -8.45 -4.41 -14.82
C PHE A 170 -9.71 -4.13 -14.01
N ASP A 171 -10.71 -4.98 -14.14
CA ASP A 171 -12.04 -4.81 -13.52
C ASP A 171 -12.00 -4.68 -12.00
N SER A 172 -11.06 -5.39 -11.34
CA SER A 172 -10.95 -5.39 -9.88
C SER A 172 -10.21 -4.17 -9.32
N LEU A 173 -9.73 -3.22 -10.15
CA LEU A 173 -8.93 -2.07 -9.68
C LEU A 173 -9.61 -1.26 -8.58
N HIS A 174 -10.94 -1.21 -8.60
CA HIS A 174 -11.73 -0.40 -7.67
C HIS A 174 -12.19 -1.15 -6.42
N LEU A 175 -11.75 -2.41 -6.25
CA LEU A 175 -12.04 -3.16 -5.03
C LEU A 175 -11.58 -2.35 -3.81
N ASN A 176 -12.53 -2.10 -2.92
CA ASN A 176 -12.32 -1.38 -1.67
C ASN A 176 -12.98 -2.15 -0.55
N ILE A 177 -12.25 -2.37 0.53
CA ILE A 177 -12.74 -3.13 1.68
C ILE A 177 -13.00 -2.14 2.81
N ASP A 178 -14.25 -1.73 2.99
CA ASP A 178 -14.65 -0.75 4.00
C ASP A 178 -15.77 -1.25 4.91
N THR A 179 -16.65 -2.10 4.39
CA THR A 179 -17.86 -2.58 5.07
C THR A 179 -17.91 -4.11 5.06
N PRO A 180 -18.77 -4.76 5.88
CA PRO A 180 -18.95 -6.21 5.85
C PRO A 180 -19.37 -6.75 4.48
N GLU A 181 -20.16 -6.00 3.72
CA GLU A 181 -20.61 -6.40 2.38
C GLU A 181 -19.44 -6.53 1.39
N ASP A 182 -18.37 -5.76 1.58
CA ASP A 182 -17.16 -5.83 0.75
C ASP A 182 -16.39 -7.15 0.92
N LEU A 183 -16.64 -7.89 2.02
CA LEU A 183 -16.00 -9.18 2.27
C LEU A 183 -16.45 -10.27 1.29
N GLU A 184 -17.69 -10.20 0.79
CA GLU A 184 -18.19 -11.13 -0.23
C GLU A 184 -17.42 -10.91 -1.55
N LEU A 185 -17.22 -9.64 -1.94
CA LEU A 185 -16.44 -9.30 -3.12
C LEU A 185 -14.96 -9.72 -2.96
N LEU A 186 -14.38 -9.48 -1.79
CA LEU A 186 -13.01 -9.93 -1.49
C LEU A 186 -12.90 -11.46 -1.61
N SER A 187 -13.87 -12.20 -1.06
CA SER A 187 -13.88 -13.66 -1.11
C SER A 187 -14.03 -14.20 -2.53
N ALA A 188 -14.76 -13.50 -3.40
CA ALA A 188 -14.86 -13.85 -4.81
C ALA A 188 -13.53 -13.61 -5.53
N VAL A 189 -12.94 -12.43 -5.36
CA VAL A 189 -11.67 -12.02 -5.97
C VAL A 189 -10.49 -12.87 -5.48
N ALA A 190 -10.54 -13.35 -4.23
CA ALA A 190 -9.49 -14.21 -3.67
C ALA A 190 -9.37 -15.60 -4.34
N LYS A 191 -10.30 -15.95 -5.23
CA LYS A 191 -10.25 -17.16 -6.06
C LYS A 191 -9.59 -16.93 -7.43
N GLU A 192 -9.36 -15.67 -7.78
CA GLU A 192 -8.75 -15.30 -9.04
C GLU A 192 -7.24 -15.62 -9.04
N PRO A 193 -6.69 -16.06 -10.18
CA PRO A 193 -5.28 -16.48 -10.28
C PRO A 193 -4.27 -15.38 -9.94
N TRP A 194 -4.67 -14.12 -10.07
CA TRP A 194 -3.81 -12.96 -9.79
C TRP A 194 -3.78 -12.57 -8.30
N PHE A 195 -4.76 -12.98 -7.51
CA PHE A 195 -4.83 -12.68 -6.08
C PHE A 195 -3.86 -13.58 -5.29
#